data_88820fc11ae6306d7d63a68db4d51391
#
_entry.id   88820fc11ae6306d7d63a68db4d51391
#
_cell.length_a   1.000
_cell.length_b   1.000
_cell.length_c   1.000
_cell.angle_alpha   90.00
_cell.angle_beta   90.00
_cell.angle_gamma   90.00
#
_symmetry.space_group_name_H-M   'P 1'
#
loop_
_entity.id
_entity.type
_entity.pdbx_description
1 polymer ?
#
loop_
_entity_poly.entity_id
_entity_poly.type
_entity_poly.pdbx_seq_one_letter_code
_entity_poly.pdbx_strand_id
1 'polypeptide(L)'
;MKIAVIGGGILGSTAAFYLTKDHDVTLYDDGTGQATKAAAGIICPWFSKRRNKPWYRLANGGAHFYRDLLKDLADAGIVTQAYQQKTTWLLKKKPKLIDDLMAIAEKRQGEAPLIQEINKLSPTYQQVRFPHFHYDNDLIETDGGAVVDGHDLCQDLITAAEGENLKVVNVRADLTFLDDGKVMVKNDQEVYDTVVLATGAWLGQVLDPLGYQVDVRPQKGQLAVFETDWDTQALPLIMPEGEGDFIPHLDGKIFVGASHEDNQGFDLSTDPSQLVDIFSTIYQLVPELANYPVTDYKIGSRAYTSDYAPFYGPLPDRPNVYVASGLGSSGLTTGPLIAREMSRLINNEETLLDPSDYAVENYIQKRVQ
;
A
#
# COMPACT_ATOMS: atom_id res chain seq x y z
N MET A 1 7.33 -20.32 17.82
CA MET A 1 6.59 -21.16 16.84
C MET A 1 7.30 -21.09 15.51
N LYS A 2 7.05 -22.06 14.64
CA LYS A 2 7.51 -22.01 13.24
C LYS A 2 6.38 -21.41 12.38
N ILE A 3 6.63 -20.26 11.77
CA ILE A 3 5.61 -19.50 11.02
C ILE A 3 6.02 -19.37 9.56
N ALA A 4 5.10 -19.65 8.63
CA ALA A 4 5.28 -19.29 7.22
C ALA A 4 4.52 -18.00 6.92
N VAL A 5 5.19 -17.05 6.26
CA VAL A 5 4.57 -15.86 5.65
C VAL A 5 4.59 -16.05 4.14
N ILE A 6 3.41 -16.02 3.52
CA ILE A 6 3.26 -16.24 2.08
C ILE A 6 2.93 -14.92 1.40
N GLY A 7 3.88 -14.42 0.59
CA GLY A 7 3.85 -13.13 -0.08
C GLY A 7 4.72 -12.08 0.61
N GLY A 8 5.69 -11.52 -0.11
CA GLY A 8 6.68 -10.52 0.35
C GLY A 8 6.34 -9.08 -0.08
N GLY A 9 5.06 -8.75 -0.27
CA GLY A 9 4.61 -7.37 -0.39
C GLY A 9 4.62 -6.66 0.97
N ILE A 10 4.16 -5.41 1.01
CA ILE A 10 4.22 -4.58 2.24
C ILE A 10 3.62 -5.25 3.47
N LEU A 11 2.53 -6.00 3.30
CA LEU A 11 1.89 -6.71 4.41
C LEU A 11 2.76 -7.85 4.92
N GLY A 12 3.25 -8.72 4.02
CA GLY A 12 4.05 -9.87 4.42
C GLY A 12 5.44 -9.50 4.92
N SER A 13 6.12 -8.54 4.30
CA SER A 13 7.42 -8.04 4.76
C SER A 13 7.31 -7.41 6.16
N THR A 14 6.25 -6.62 6.40
CA THR A 14 6.00 -6.04 7.73
C THR A 14 5.64 -7.12 8.75
N ALA A 15 4.80 -8.10 8.38
CA ALA A 15 4.46 -9.21 9.28
C ALA A 15 5.71 -10.03 9.64
N ALA A 16 6.55 -10.36 8.66
CA ALA A 16 7.81 -11.05 8.89
C ALA A 16 8.72 -10.27 9.86
N PHE A 17 8.90 -8.97 9.64
CA PHE A 17 9.70 -8.10 10.51
C PHE A 17 9.25 -8.13 11.98
N TYR A 18 7.93 -8.10 12.23
CA TYR A 18 7.46 -8.14 13.62
C TYR A 18 7.45 -9.54 14.23
N LEU A 19 7.18 -10.57 13.43
CA LEU A 19 7.08 -11.95 13.92
C LEU A 19 8.45 -12.58 14.23
N THR A 20 9.52 -12.18 13.53
CA THR A 20 10.87 -12.70 13.76
C THR A 20 11.43 -12.37 15.13
N LYS A 21 10.88 -11.36 15.81
CA LYS A 21 11.28 -11.01 17.19
C LYS A 21 11.03 -12.15 18.19
N ASP A 22 10.00 -12.98 17.95
CA ASP A 22 9.57 -14.02 18.88
C ASP A 22 9.45 -15.41 18.25
N HIS A 23 9.61 -15.53 16.91
CA HIS A 23 9.32 -16.75 16.17
C HIS A 23 10.35 -17.06 15.08
N ASP A 24 10.45 -18.33 14.69
CA ASP A 24 11.18 -18.75 13.49
C ASP A 24 10.29 -18.54 12.27
N VAL A 25 10.63 -17.60 11.41
CA VAL A 25 9.81 -17.18 10.27
C VAL A 25 10.45 -17.59 8.95
N THR A 26 9.65 -18.16 8.05
CA THR A 26 10.03 -18.34 6.65
C THR A 26 9.11 -17.51 5.76
N LEU A 27 9.68 -16.58 5.00
CA LEU A 27 8.97 -15.76 4.01
C LEU A 27 9.12 -16.41 2.64
N TYR A 28 7.98 -16.76 2.01
CA TYR A 28 7.91 -17.29 0.65
C TYR A 28 7.37 -16.22 -0.30
N ASP A 29 8.13 -15.88 -1.34
CA ASP A 29 7.69 -14.93 -2.36
C ASP A 29 8.44 -15.18 -3.67
N ASP A 30 7.74 -15.20 -4.81
CA ASP A 30 8.34 -15.30 -6.14
C ASP A 30 8.59 -13.94 -6.80
N GLY A 31 8.19 -12.86 -6.14
CA GLY A 31 8.35 -11.48 -6.62
C GLY A 31 7.37 -11.06 -7.71
N THR A 32 6.43 -11.94 -8.12
CA THR A 32 5.55 -11.69 -9.26
C THR A 32 4.42 -10.72 -8.91
N GLY A 33 4.26 -9.67 -9.72
CA GLY A 33 3.07 -8.81 -9.78
C GLY A 33 2.70 -8.07 -8.50
N GLN A 34 3.64 -7.90 -7.58
CA GLN A 34 3.39 -7.23 -6.31
C GLN A 34 2.93 -5.78 -6.51
N ALA A 35 1.69 -5.50 -6.09
CA ALA A 35 1.15 -4.15 -6.10
C ALA A 35 2.03 -3.15 -5.33
N THR A 36 2.68 -3.60 -4.26
CA THR A 36 3.56 -2.80 -3.41
C THR A 36 4.72 -2.17 -4.19
N LYS A 37 5.43 -2.97 -5.00
CA LYS A 37 6.60 -2.51 -5.78
C LYS A 37 6.23 -1.57 -6.93
N ALA A 38 4.97 -1.63 -7.37
CA ALA A 38 4.44 -0.82 -8.46
C ALA A 38 3.53 0.33 -7.99
N ALA A 39 3.38 0.50 -6.68
CA ALA A 39 2.48 1.50 -6.13
C ALA A 39 3.01 2.93 -6.31
N ALA A 40 2.06 3.87 -6.43
CA ALA A 40 2.32 5.30 -6.36
C ALA A 40 2.89 5.77 -5.00
N GLY A 41 2.63 5.01 -3.96
CA GLY A 41 3.19 5.25 -2.62
C GLY A 41 2.56 6.39 -1.83
N ILE A 42 1.46 6.97 -2.30
CA ILE A 42 0.86 8.15 -1.69
C ILE A 42 0.20 7.83 -0.35
N ILE A 43 0.55 8.59 0.68
CA ILE A 43 -0.11 8.58 1.99
C ILE A 43 -0.69 9.97 2.24
N CYS A 44 -2.00 10.12 1.99
CA CYS A 44 -2.75 11.34 2.26
C CYS A 44 -4.25 11.01 2.42
N PRO A 45 -4.68 10.26 3.46
CA PRO A 45 -6.04 9.75 3.57
C PRO A 45 -7.08 10.80 3.99
N TRP A 46 -6.66 11.96 4.48
CA TRP A 46 -7.50 12.90 5.25
C TRP A 46 -8.57 13.63 4.41
N PHE A 47 -8.37 13.74 3.11
CA PHE A 47 -9.30 14.38 2.18
C PHE A 47 -10.31 13.39 1.56
N SER A 48 -10.26 12.13 1.95
CA SER A 48 -11.17 11.10 1.41
C SER A 48 -12.63 11.40 1.76
N LYS A 49 -13.52 11.30 0.77
CA LYS A 49 -14.98 11.40 0.93
C LYS A 49 -15.64 10.03 1.19
N ARG A 50 -14.87 8.95 1.38
CA ARG A 50 -15.41 7.62 1.67
C ARG A 50 -16.20 7.65 2.98
N ARG A 51 -17.39 7.03 2.95
CA ARG A 51 -18.30 6.97 4.11
C ARG A 51 -18.02 5.78 5.03
N ASN A 52 -17.22 4.81 4.59
CA ASN A 52 -16.83 3.65 5.38
C ASN A 52 -15.92 4.10 6.54
N LYS A 53 -16.44 4.09 7.75
CA LYS A 53 -15.72 4.54 8.95
C LYS A 53 -14.57 3.58 9.33
N PRO A 54 -14.74 2.24 9.33
CA PRO A 54 -13.65 1.30 9.54
C PRO A 54 -12.48 1.54 8.57
N TRP A 55 -12.79 1.71 7.26
CA TRP A 55 -11.74 2.03 6.28
C TRP A 55 -10.99 3.32 6.62
N TYR A 56 -11.70 4.40 6.98
CA TYR A 56 -11.04 5.66 7.31
C TYR A 56 -10.20 5.54 8.58
N ARG A 57 -10.71 4.85 9.61
CA ARG A 57 -9.97 4.58 10.86
C ARG A 57 -8.67 3.82 10.58
N LEU A 58 -8.75 2.78 9.73
CA LEU A 58 -7.60 2.02 9.29
C LEU A 58 -6.61 2.87 8.49
N ALA A 59 -7.08 3.67 7.54
CA ALA A 59 -6.21 4.50 6.70
C ALA A 59 -5.53 5.63 7.50
N ASN A 60 -6.26 6.29 8.40
CA ASN A 60 -5.69 7.27 9.32
C ASN A 60 -4.70 6.62 10.29
N GLY A 61 -5.09 5.51 10.93
CA GLY A 61 -4.21 4.76 11.82
C GLY A 61 -2.94 4.26 11.12
N GLY A 62 -3.07 3.78 9.87
CA GLY A 62 -1.95 3.34 9.06
C GLY A 62 -0.97 4.46 8.73
N ALA A 63 -1.47 5.65 8.37
CA ALA A 63 -0.62 6.83 8.15
C ALA A 63 0.16 7.21 9.42
N HIS A 64 -0.48 7.14 10.59
CA HIS A 64 0.17 7.40 11.89
C HIS A 64 1.19 6.32 12.25
N PHE A 65 0.89 5.06 11.96
CA PHE A 65 1.73 3.92 12.29
C PHE A 65 3.12 3.97 11.65
N TYR A 66 3.29 4.70 10.54
CA TYR A 66 4.61 4.90 9.95
C TYR A 66 5.63 5.49 10.93
N ARG A 67 5.22 6.32 11.88
CA ARG A 67 6.13 6.86 12.91
C ARG A 67 6.73 5.75 13.76
N ASP A 68 5.89 4.80 14.17
CA ASP A 68 6.30 3.66 14.98
C ASP A 68 7.12 2.68 14.14
N LEU A 69 6.70 2.39 12.90
CA LEU A 69 7.41 1.52 11.98
C LEU A 69 8.82 2.01 11.67
N LEU A 70 8.96 3.31 11.37
CA LEU A 70 10.27 3.92 11.08
C LEU A 70 11.19 3.90 12.30
N LYS A 71 10.62 4.12 13.49
CA LYS A 71 11.35 4.00 14.75
C LYS A 71 11.79 2.54 14.98
N ASP A 72 10.90 1.57 14.80
CA ASP A 72 11.21 0.15 14.99
C ASP A 72 12.28 -0.34 14.01
N LEU A 73 12.29 0.15 12.76
CA LEU A 73 13.35 -0.10 11.79
C LEU A 73 14.68 0.51 12.22
N ALA A 74 14.66 1.75 12.71
CA ALA A 74 15.86 2.42 13.21
C ALA A 74 16.44 1.71 14.45
N ASP A 75 15.59 1.24 15.35
CA ASP A 75 15.98 0.43 16.53
C ASP A 75 16.59 -0.93 16.09
N ALA A 76 16.17 -1.46 14.93
CA ALA A 76 16.79 -2.65 14.28
C ALA A 76 18.02 -2.31 13.43
N GLY A 77 18.50 -1.06 13.45
CA GLY A 77 19.70 -0.63 12.73
C GLY A 77 19.49 -0.19 11.29
N ILE A 78 18.25 -0.07 10.81
CA ILE A 78 17.91 0.35 9.43
C ILE A 78 17.30 1.75 9.43
N VAL A 79 18.03 2.72 8.89
CA VAL A 79 17.51 4.08 8.62
C VAL A 79 17.03 4.14 7.19
N THR A 80 15.76 3.87 6.99
CA THR A 80 15.16 3.82 5.64
C THR A 80 15.05 5.20 4.98
N GLN A 81 15.28 5.26 3.68
CA GLN A 81 14.99 6.41 2.81
C GLN A 81 13.67 6.22 2.04
N ALA A 82 13.03 5.06 2.19
CA ALA A 82 11.83 4.72 1.43
C ALA A 82 10.61 5.58 1.77
N TYR A 83 10.56 6.17 2.96
CA TYR A 83 9.48 7.06 3.41
C TYR A 83 9.94 8.52 3.36
N GLN A 84 9.19 9.34 2.65
CA GLN A 84 9.45 10.77 2.54
C GLN A 84 8.21 11.56 2.87
N GLN A 85 8.27 12.40 3.90
CA GLN A 85 7.21 13.37 4.15
C GLN A 85 7.19 14.40 3.01
N LYS A 86 6.00 14.72 2.50
CA LYS A 86 5.82 15.62 1.34
C LYS A 86 4.70 16.61 1.60
N THR A 87 4.94 17.86 1.23
CA THR A 87 3.84 18.80 0.99
C THR A 87 2.96 18.25 -0.12
N THR A 88 1.66 18.26 0.07
CA THR A 88 0.69 17.70 -0.87
C THR A 88 -0.20 18.81 -1.41
N TRP A 89 -0.33 18.87 -2.74
CA TRP A 89 -1.20 19.78 -3.46
C TRP A 89 -2.41 19.01 -4.02
N LEU A 90 -3.62 19.40 -3.58
CA LEU A 90 -4.85 18.82 -4.09
C LEU A 90 -5.56 19.84 -4.99
N LEU A 91 -5.77 19.48 -6.24
CA LEU A 91 -6.38 20.33 -7.24
C LEU A 91 -7.86 19.99 -7.41
N LYS A 92 -8.70 21.03 -7.48
CA LYS A 92 -10.11 20.89 -7.80
C LYS A 92 -10.56 22.00 -8.74
N LYS A 93 -11.24 21.64 -9.83
CA LYS A 93 -11.70 22.57 -10.86
C LYS A 93 -12.73 23.58 -10.34
N LYS A 94 -13.49 23.24 -9.30
CA LYS A 94 -14.54 24.09 -8.75
C LYS A 94 -14.14 24.59 -7.35
N PRO A 95 -14.15 25.92 -7.09
CA PRO A 95 -13.81 26.51 -5.79
C PRO A 95 -14.57 25.89 -4.63
N LYS A 96 -15.87 25.61 -4.80
CA LYS A 96 -16.69 24.95 -3.77
C LYS A 96 -16.14 23.59 -3.34
N LEU A 97 -15.52 22.82 -4.25
CA LEU A 97 -14.94 21.51 -3.89
C LEU A 97 -13.68 21.67 -3.04
N ILE A 98 -12.95 22.76 -3.22
CA ILE A 98 -11.81 23.14 -2.37
C ILE A 98 -12.32 23.40 -0.95
N ASP A 99 -13.30 24.28 -0.81
CA ASP A 99 -13.87 24.66 0.49
C ASP A 99 -14.46 23.43 1.22
N ASP A 100 -15.21 22.59 0.50
CA ASP A 100 -15.77 21.34 1.03
C ASP A 100 -14.67 20.36 1.55
N LEU A 101 -13.55 20.24 0.82
CA LEU A 101 -12.43 19.35 1.20
C LEU A 101 -11.65 19.91 2.38
N MET A 102 -11.40 21.23 2.40
CA MET A 102 -10.76 21.90 3.53
C MET A 102 -11.56 21.67 4.81
N ALA A 103 -12.89 21.91 4.77
CA ALA A 103 -13.77 21.68 5.90
C ALA A 103 -13.77 20.21 6.40
N ILE A 104 -13.63 19.23 5.49
CA ILE A 104 -13.48 17.82 5.86
C ILE A 104 -12.15 17.58 6.59
N ALA A 105 -11.05 18.09 6.07
CA ALA A 105 -9.72 17.90 6.64
C ALA A 105 -9.56 18.65 7.97
N GLU A 106 -10.04 19.89 8.08
CA GLU A 106 -10.06 20.67 9.32
C GLU A 106 -10.83 19.94 10.44
N LYS A 107 -11.99 19.36 10.11
CA LYS A 107 -12.75 18.56 11.07
C LYS A 107 -11.99 17.34 11.56
N ARG A 108 -11.13 16.75 10.72
CA ARG A 108 -10.35 15.56 11.03
C ARG A 108 -9.03 15.87 11.72
N GLN A 109 -8.56 17.10 11.66
CA GLN A 109 -7.25 17.53 12.15
C GLN A 109 -7.01 17.14 13.61
N GLY A 110 -8.04 17.19 14.46
CA GLY A 110 -7.96 16.73 15.85
C GLY A 110 -7.66 15.23 16.01
N GLU A 111 -8.06 14.40 15.04
CA GLU A 111 -7.84 12.95 15.01
C GLU A 111 -6.69 12.56 14.07
N ALA A 112 -6.13 13.53 13.36
CA ALA A 112 -5.08 13.36 12.36
C ALA A 112 -3.91 14.34 12.62
N PRO A 113 -3.15 14.15 13.70
CA PRO A 113 -2.10 15.09 14.13
C PRO A 113 -0.90 15.19 13.15
N LEU A 114 -0.86 14.39 12.11
CA LEU A 114 0.12 14.56 11.02
C LEU A 114 -0.21 15.77 10.15
N ILE A 115 -1.47 16.18 10.06
CA ILE A 115 -1.86 17.42 9.37
C ILE A 115 -1.64 18.58 10.34
N GLN A 116 -0.62 19.39 10.10
CA GLN A 116 -0.37 20.60 10.87
C GLN A 116 -1.05 21.81 10.24
N GLU A 117 -0.88 21.98 8.93
CA GLU A 117 -1.42 23.08 8.17
C GLU A 117 -2.27 22.63 6.98
N ILE A 118 -3.34 23.38 6.71
CA ILE A 118 -4.19 23.23 5.54
C ILE A 118 -4.40 24.64 4.98
N ASN A 119 -3.81 24.92 3.83
CA ASN A 119 -3.80 26.24 3.23
C ASN A 119 -4.46 26.24 1.85
N LYS A 120 -5.09 27.35 1.50
CA LYS A 120 -5.48 27.65 0.12
C LYS A 120 -4.34 28.41 -0.55
N LEU A 121 -3.74 27.83 -1.59
CA LEU A 121 -2.60 28.38 -2.30
C LEU A 121 -3.01 28.97 -3.63
N SER A 122 -2.79 30.27 -3.81
CA SER A 122 -3.11 30.97 -5.07
C SER A 122 -2.08 30.68 -6.17
N PRO A 123 -2.42 30.88 -7.46
CA PRO A 123 -1.53 30.64 -8.60
C PRO A 123 -0.17 31.33 -8.48
N THR A 124 -0.13 32.55 -7.97
CA THR A 124 1.13 33.28 -7.77
C THR A 124 2.07 32.56 -6.80
N TYR A 125 1.54 32.04 -5.70
CA TYR A 125 2.35 31.31 -4.72
C TYR A 125 2.72 29.91 -5.19
N GLN A 126 1.89 29.27 -6.01
CA GLN A 126 2.20 27.99 -6.64
C GLN A 126 3.45 28.08 -7.49
N GLN A 127 3.54 29.11 -8.35
CA GLN A 127 4.71 29.35 -9.21
C GLN A 127 5.99 29.69 -8.43
N VAL A 128 5.86 30.35 -7.29
CA VAL A 128 7.02 30.60 -6.40
C VAL A 128 7.55 29.31 -5.82
N ARG A 129 6.66 28.38 -5.43
CA ARG A 129 7.00 27.09 -4.83
C ARG A 129 7.52 26.08 -5.86
N PHE A 130 6.88 26.04 -7.04
CA PHE A 130 7.26 25.15 -8.14
C PHE A 130 7.11 25.89 -9.47
N PRO A 131 8.21 26.49 -10.00
CA PRO A 131 8.18 27.35 -11.20
C PRO A 131 7.68 26.66 -12.48
N HIS A 132 7.84 25.33 -12.58
CA HIS A 132 7.39 24.51 -13.72
C HIS A 132 5.90 24.12 -13.64
N PHE A 133 5.20 24.51 -12.56
CA PHE A 133 3.80 24.15 -12.35
C PHE A 133 2.86 25.24 -12.89
N HIS A 134 1.87 24.84 -13.66
CA HIS A 134 0.90 25.72 -14.30
C HIS A 134 -0.52 25.32 -13.92
N TYR A 135 -1.18 26.13 -13.10
CA TYR A 135 -2.57 25.95 -12.72
C TYR A 135 -3.20 27.29 -12.33
N ASP A 136 -4.31 27.66 -13.01
CA ASP A 136 -4.89 28.99 -12.91
C ASP A 136 -5.87 29.19 -11.74
N ASN A 137 -6.17 28.12 -11.00
CA ASN A 137 -7.07 28.19 -9.85
C ASN A 137 -6.32 28.00 -8.53
N ASP A 138 -6.98 28.37 -7.44
CA ASP A 138 -6.50 28.01 -6.10
C ASP A 138 -6.47 26.48 -5.95
N LEU A 139 -5.55 25.99 -5.13
CA LEU A 139 -5.45 24.59 -4.73
C LEU A 139 -5.37 24.48 -3.21
N ILE A 140 -5.49 23.26 -2.69
CA ILE A 140 -5.22 22.97 -1.27
C ILE A 140 -3.77 22.54 -1.15
N GLU A 141 -3.02 23.25 -0.32
CA GLU A 141 -1.72 22.81 0.17
C GLU A 141 -1.87 22.26 1.59
N THR A 142 -1.33 21.08 1.84
CA THR A 142 -1.27 20.51 3.20
C THR A 142 0.08 19.86 3.44
N ASP A 143 0.52 19.92 4.66
CA ASP A 143 1.62 19.12 5.17
C ASP A 143 1.14 17.75 5.68
N GLY A 144 2.05 16.94 6.20
CA GLY A 144 1.74 15.63 6.77
C GLY A 144 1.50 14.52 5.75
N GLY A 145 1.37 14.84 4.46
CA GLY A 145 1.39 13.84 3.40
C GLY A 145 2.75 13.17 3.27
N ALA A 146 2.79 12.01 2.64
CA ALA A 146 4.03 11.29 2.40
C ALA A 146 4.01 10.51 1.08
N VAL A 147 5.20 10.18 0.61
CA VAL A 147 5.44 9.25 -0.49
C VAL A 147 6.32 8.11 0.03
N VAL A 148 5.95 6.88 -0.34
CA VAL A 148 6.67 5.67 0.05
C VAL A 148 7.11 4.91 -1.19
N ASP A 149 8.42 4.63 -1.33
CA ASP A 149 8.85 3.59 -2.25
C ASP A 149 8.60 2.22 -1.61
N GLY A 150 7.60 1.52 -2.15
CA GLY A 150 7.17 0.25 -1.58
C GLY A 150 8.18 -0.87 -1.81
N HIS A 151 9.02 -0.78 -2.86
CA HIS A 151 10.08 -1.75 -3.11
C HIS A 151 11.15 -1.64 -2.04
N ASP A 152 11.67 -0.44 -1.84
CA ASP A 152 12.77 -0.18 -0.91
C ASP A 152 12.33 -0.43 0.54
N LEU A 153 11.10 -0.02 0.90
CA LEU A 153 10.58 -0.31 2.24
C LEU A 153 10.48 -1.81 2.53
N CYS A 154 10.03 -2.63 1.55
CA CYS A 154 9.99 -4.07 1.73
C CYS A 154 11.39 -4.67 1.89
N GLN A 155 12.38 -4.19 1.14
CA GLN A 155 13.77 -4.63 1.27
C GLN A 155 14.35 -4.28 2.65
N ASP A 156 14.10 -3.06 3.13
CA ASP A 156 14.53 -2.62 4.45
C ASP A 156 13.92 -3.47 5.58
N LEU A 157 12.62 -3.78 5.48
CA LEU A 157 11.92 -4.65 6.44
C LEU A 157 12.47 -6.07 6.45
N ILE A 158 12.74 -6.63 5.27
CA ILE A 158 13.33 -7.97 5.12
C ILE A 158 14.76 -7.97 5.68
N THR A 159 15.57 -6.97 5.33
CA THR A 159 16.95 -6.85 5.82
C THR A 159 17.00 -6.72 7.35
N ALA A 160 16.10 -5.93 7.93
CA ALA A 160 15.99 -5.82 9.39
C ALA A 160 15.60 -7.16 10.04
N ALA A 161 14.70 -7.92 9.39
CA ALA A 161 14.25 -9.23 9.87
C ALA A 161 15.30 -10.35 9.70
N GLU A 162 16.14 -10.30 8.64
CA GLU A 162 17.23 -11.27 8.40
C GLU A 162 18.31 -11.25 9.50
N GLY A 163 18.46 -10.12 10.20
CA GLY A 163 19.30 -10.03 11.41
C GLY A 163 18.79 -10.82 12.61
N GLU A 164 17.56 -11.34 12.54
CA GLU A 164 16.87 -12.10 13.58
C GLU A 164 16.68 -13.57 13.13
N ASN A 165 15.43 -14.03 13.03
CA ASN A 165 15.07 -15.43 12.73
C ASN A 165 14.30 -15.55 11.41
N LEU A 166 14.69 -14.84 10.36
CA LEU A 166 14.07 -14.89 9.04
C LEU A 166 14.85 -15.80 8.07
N LYS A 167 14.11 -16.70 7.41
CA LYS A 167 14.54 -17.37 6.19
C LYS A 167 13.69 -16.87 5.02
N VAL A 168 14.31 -16.43 3.93
CA VAL A 168 13.63 -16.04 2.70
C VAL A 168 13.75 -17.14 1.65
N VAL A 169 12.63 -17.50 1.01
CA VAL A 169 12.56 -18.54 -0.01
C VAL A 169 11.87 -17.97 -1.26
N ASN A 170 12.62 -17.82 -2.34
CA ASN A 170 12.15 -17.19 -3.58
C ASN A 170 11.37 -18.20 -4.45
N VAL A 171 10.19 -18.59 -4.00
CA VAL A 171 9.27 -19.48 -4.72
C VAL A 171 7.83 -19.10 -4.39
N ARG A 172 6.93 -19.39 -5.34
CA ARG A 172 5.50 -19.37 -5.08
C ARG A 172 5.13 -20.59 -4.23
N ALA A 173 4.64 -20.34 -3.01
CA ALA A 173 4.30 -21.40 -2.07
C ALA A 173 3.02 -22.14 -2.48
N ASP A 174 3.07 -23.47 -2.48
CA ASP A 174 1.92 -24.35 -2.63
C ASP A 174 1.62 -25.02 -1.28
N LEU A 175 0.40 -24.88 -0.78
CA LEU A 175 0.03 -25.25 0.57
C LEU A 175 -0.82 -26.52 0.62
N THR A 176 -0.74 -27.24 1.74
CA THR A 176 -1.70 -28.27 2.13
C THR A 176 -1.95 -28.25 3.62
N PHE A 177 -3.18 -28.50 4.02
CA PHE A 177 -3.57 -28.63 5.42
C PHE A 177 -3.38 -30.07 5.88
N LEU A 178 -2.73 -30.25 7.03
CA LEU A 178 -2.50 -31.56 7.63
C LEU A 178 -3.62 -31.89 8.63
N ASP A 179 -3.78 -33.20 8.93
CA ASP A 179 -4.81 -33.69 9.87
C ASP A 179 -4.58 -33.25 11.31
N ASP A 180 -3.31 -32.98 11.68
CA ASP A 180 -2.92 -32.46 13.00
C ASP A 180 -3.16 -30.96 13.17
N GLY A 181 -3.74 -30.32 12.16
CA GLY A 181 -4.05 -28.89 12.12
C GLY A 181 -2.94 -28.01 11.59
N LYS A 182 -1.73 -28.52 11.41
CA LYS A 182 -0.61 -27.78 10.84
C LYS A 182 -0.75 -27.56 9.34
N VAL A 183 0.12 -26.71 8.79
CA VAL A 183 0.15 -26.40 7.36
C VAL A 183 1.53 -26.77 6.81
N MET A 184 1.51 -27.50 5.69
CA MET A 184 2.75 -27.85 4.98
C MET A 184 2.87 -27.02 3.70
N VAL A 185 4.05 -26.46 3.47
CA VAL A 185 4.45 -25.91 2.17
C VAL A 185 5.02 -27.05 1.35
N LYS A 186 4.34 -27.41 0.24
CA LYS A 186 4.67 -28.59 -0.56
C LYS A 186 6.01 -28.48 -1.29
N ASN A 187 6.42 -27.26 -1.62
CA ASN A 187 7.64 -27.00 -2.40
C ASN A 187 8.90 -27.56 -1.73
N ASP A 188 9.00 -27.44 -0.42
CA ASP A 188 10.14 -27.91 0.38
C ASP A 188 9.75 -28.91 1.48
N GLN A 189 8.47 -29.30 1.55
CA GLN A 189 7.87 -30.22 2.54
C GLN A 189 8.02 -29.75 3.99
N GLU A 190 8.18 -28.44 4.18
CA GLU A 190 8.29 -27.84 5.50
C GLU A 190 6.92 -27.67 6.15
N VAL A 191 6.84 -27.94 7.44
CA VAL A 191 5.60 -27.90 8.23
C VAL A 191 5.66 -26.73 9.22
N TYR A 192 4.57 -25.98 9.29
CA TYR A 192 4.43 -24.77 10.08
C TYR A 192 3.30 -24.88 11.10
N ASP A 193 3.50 -24.28 12.26
CA ASP A 193 2.49 -24.16 13.32
C ASP A 193 1.45 -23.12 12.94
N THR A 194 1.87 -22.03 12.32
CA THR A 194 1.02 -20.90 11.90
C THR A 194 1.43 -20.45 10.48
N VAL A 195 0.44 -19.98 9.72
CA VAL A 195 0.67 -19.41 8.39
C VAL A 195 -0.02 -18.04 8.27
N VAL A 196 0.69 -17.09 7.66
CA VAL A 196 0.18 -15.77 7.29
C VAL A 196 0.08 -15.67 5.77
N LEU A 197 -1.14 -15.54 5.24
CA LEU A 197 -1.40 -15.36 3.81
C LEU A 197 -1.48 -13.87 3.47
N ALA A 198 -0.39 -13.33 2.93
CA ALA A 198 -0.21 -11.95 2.50
C ALA A 198 -0.13 -11.83 0.97
N THR A 199 -0.87 -12.68 0.26
CA THR A 199 -0.74 -12.95 -1.18
C THR A 199 -1.50 -11.97 -2.08
N GLY A 200 -1.99 -10.85 -1.52
CA GLY A 200 -2.65 -9.79 -2.26
C GLY A 200 -3.79 -10.30 -3.16
N ALA A 201 -3.75 -9.98 -4.44
CA ALA A 201 -4.76 -10.39 -5.41
C ALA A 201 -4.80 -11.91 -5.68
N TRP A 202 -3.70 -12.62 -5.38
CA TRP A 202 -3.59 -14.08 -5.59
C TRP A 202 -4.21 -14.93 -4.48
N LEU A 203 -4.79 -14.32 -3.44
CA LEU A 203 -5.36 -15.05 -2.30
C LEU A 203 -6.39 -16.11 -2.73
N GLY A 204 -7.23 -15.78 -3.72
CA GLY A 204 -8.18 -16.73 -4.29
C GLY A 204 -7.51 -17.97 -4.90
N GLN A 205 -6.40 -17.78 -5.62
CA GLN A 205 -5.66 -18.91 -6.24
C GLN A 205 -4.97 -19.79 -5.19
N VAL A 206 -4.56 -19.23 -4.05
CA VAL A 206 -3.95 -19.99 -2.95
C VAL A 206 -4.99 -20.81 -2.17
N LEU A 207 -6.17 -20.23 -1.93
CA LEU A 207 -7.20 -20.84 -1.10
C LEU A 207 -8.20 -21.74 -1.88
N ASP A 208 -8.35 -21.55 -3.19
CA ASP A 208 -9.26 -22.35 -4.03
C ASP A 208 -8.93 -23.86 -3.99
N PRO A 209 -7.67 -24.30 -4.14
CA PRO A 209 -7.30 -25.71 -4.04
C PRO A 209 -7.51 -26.29 -2.62
N LEU A 210 -7.62 -25.42 -1.60
CA LEU A 210 -7.85 -25.80 -0.22
C LEU A 210 -9.35 -25.81 0.15
N GLY A 211 -10.23 -25.58 -0.84
CA GLY A 211 -11.68 -25.69 -0.69
C GLY A 211 -12.36 -24.40 -0.23
N TYR A 212 -11.78 -23.23 -0.47
CA TYR A 212 -12.41 -21.95 -0.13
C TYR A 212 -12.79 -21.17 -1.39
N GLN A 213 -13.82 -20.36 -1.25
CA GLN A 213 -14.18 -19.30 -2.18
C GLN A 213 -13.79 -17.97 -1.54
N VAL A 214 -13.14 -17.08 -2.33
CA VAL A 214 -12.58 -15.82 -1.86
C VAL A 214 -13.14 -14.67 -2.69
N ASP A 215 -13.70 -13.65 -2.04
CA ASP A 215 -14.13 -12.40 -2.67
C ASP A 215 -12.95 -11.42 -2.77
N VAL A 216 -11.99 -11.76 -3.62
CA VAL A 216 -10.88 -10.88 -3.99
C VAL A 216 -10.64 -10.98 -5.49
N ARG A 217 -10.61 -9.84 -6.15
CA ARG A 217 -10.32 -9.72 -7.59
C ARG A 217 -9.08 -8.87 -7.85
N PRO A 218 -8.30 -9.19 -8.90
CA PRO A 218 -7.21 -8.33 -9.33
C PRO A 218 -7.74 -7.10 -10.06
N GLN A 219 -7.04 -5.97 -9.90
CA GLN A 219 -7.13 -4.80 -10.76
C GLN A 219 -5.71 -4.39 -11.14
N LYS A 220 -5.40 -4.41 -12.42
CA LYS A 220 -4.11 -3.97 -12.94
C LYS A 220 -3.98 -2.46 -12.79
N GLY A 221 -2.77 -2.01 -12.49
CA GLY A 221 -2.41 -0.61 -12.48
C GLY A 221 -0.99 -0.44 -12.99
N GLN A 222 -0.81 0.61 -13.79
CA GLN A 222 0.49 0.99 -14.34
C GLN A 222 0.79 2.44 -13.97
N LEU A 223 2.07 2.73 -13.75
CA LEU A 223 2.59 4.10 -13.69
C LEU A 223 3.90 4.18 -14.46
N ALA A 224 4.21 5.38 -14.94
CA ALA A 224 5.46 5.68 -15.62
C ALA A 224 6.47 6.30 -14.66
N VAL A 225 7.75 6.02 -14.90
CA VAL A 225 8.88 6.60 -14.20
C VAL A 225 9.60 7.55 -15.14
N PHE A 226 9.88 8.75 -14.66
CA PHE A 226 10.73 9.74 -15.31
C PHE A 226 11.96 9.96 -14.43
N GLU A 227 13.12 10.13 -15.05
CA GLU A 227 14.34 10.58 -14.39
C GLU A 227 14.65 12.00 -14.87
N THR A 228 14.74 12.93 -13.95
CA THR A 228 14.94 14.35 -14.20
C THR A 228 16.18 14.83 -13.46
N ASP A 229 16.66 16.02 -13.81
CA ASP A 229 17.71 16.74 -13.07
C ASP A 229 17.15 17.68 -11.98
N TRP A 230 15.87 17.54 -11.65
CA TRP A 230 15.21 18.38 -10.66
C TRP A 230 15.52 17.95 -9.23
N ASP A 231 15.55 18.92 -8.32
CA ASP A 231 15.52 18.63 -6.87
C ASP A 231 14.12 18.17 -6.47
N THR A 232 13.85 16.89 -6.65
CA THR A 232 12.55 16.28 -6.36
C THR A 232 12.22 16.22 -4.87
N GLN A 233 13.18 16.42 -3.97
CA GLN A 233 12.92 16.47 -2.53
C GLN A 233 12.08 17.68 -2.16
N ALA A 234 12.31 18.81 -2.80
CA ALA A 234 11.60 20.06 -2.58
C ALA A 234 10.23 20.11 -3.29
N LEU A 235 9.96 19.23 -4.27
CA LEU A 235 8.73 19.25 -5.03
C LEU A 235 7.53 18.70 -4.25
N PRO A 236 6.34 19.32 -4.40
CA PRO A 236 5.12 18.80 -3.81
C PRO A 236 4.62 17.54 -4.53
N LEU A 237 3.98 16.65 -3.80
CA LEU A 237 3.08 15.65 -4.36
C LEU A 237 1.86 16.36 -4.93
N ILE A 238 1.53 16.15 -6.21
CA ILE A 238 0.38 16.81 -6.85
C ILE A 238 -0.69 15.77 -7.17
N MET A 239 -1.89 16.00 -6.65
CA MET A 239 -3.07 15.16 -6.82
C MET A 239 -4.15 15.94 -7.59
N PRO A 240 -4.22 15.82 -8.92
CA PRO A 240 -5.24 16.46 -9.74
C PRO A 240 -6.64 15.93 -9.46
N GLU A 241 -7.65 16.59 -9.99
CA GLU A 241 -8.99 16.04 -10.03
C GLU A 241 -9.10 15.01 -11.16
N GLY A 242 -9.38 13.75 -10.81
CA GLY A 242 -9.45 12.64 -11.75
C GLY A 242 -8.40 11.58 -11.44
N GLU A 243 -7.93 10.91 -12.47
CA GLU A 243 -6.89 9.90 -12.37
C GLU A 243 -5.50 10.48 -12.69
N GLY A 244 -4.50 9.93 -12.05
CA GLY A 244 -3.10 10.25 -12.28
C GLY A 244 -2.57 11.36 -11.40
N ASP A 245 -1.53 11.04 -10.68
CA ASP A 245 -0.83 11.92 -9.77
C ASP A 245 0.59 12.18 -10.29
N PHE A 246 1.18 13.32 -9.88
CA PHE A 246 2.60 13.64 -10.05
C PHE A 246 3.30 13.42 -8.72
N ILE A 247 4.20 12.45 -8.67
CA ILE A 247 4.72 11.89 -7.42
C ILE A 247 6.26 11.98 -7.43
N PRO A 248 6.82 13.01 -6.80
CA PRO A 248 8.27 13.17 -6.72
C PRO A 248 8.87 12.21 -5.68
N HIS A 249 9.80 11.39 -6.12
CA HIS A 249 10.65 10.51 -5.31
C HIS A 249 12.07 11.09 -5.16
N LEU A 250 12.99 10.32 -4.57
CA LEU A 250 14.39 10.72 -4.46
C LEU A 250 15.10 10.71 -5.81
N ASP A 251 16.27 11.36 -5.86
CA ASP A 251 17.24 11.28 -6.94
C ASP A 251 16.69 11.68 -8.32
N GLY A 252 15.85 12.73 -8.37
CA GLY A 252 15.28 13.23 -9.61
C GLY A 252 14.17 12.35 -10.19
N LYS A 253 13.75 11.30 -9.52
CA LYS A 253 12.68 10.40 -9.99
C LYS A 253 11.30 10.99 -9.77
N ILE A 254 10.48 10.92 -10.81
CA ILE A 254 9.07 11.33 -10.76
C ILE A 254 8.22 10.16 -11.28
N PHE A 255 7.27 9.71 -10.47
CA PHE A 255 6.28 8.74 -10.92
C PHE A 255 5.01 9.47 -11.36
N VAL A 256 4.44 9.02 -12.47
CA VAL A 256 3.19 9.54 -13.03
C VAL A 256 2.22 8.40 -13.23
N GLY A 257 1.10 8.45 -12.57
CA GLY A 257 0.11 7.37 -12.56
C GLY A 257 -0.83 7.46 -11.36
N ALA A 258 -1.64 6.45 -11.17
CA ALA A 258 -1.60 5.19 -11.89
C ALA A 258 -2.92 4.93 -12.61
N SER A 259 -2.88 4.10 -13.66
CA SER A 259 -4.08 3.62 -14.32
C SER A 259 -4.93 2.71 -13.41
N HIS A 260 -6.22 2.55 -13.80
CA HIS A 260 -7.15 1.61 -13.17
C HIS A 260 -7.74 0.72 -14.26
N GLU A 261 -7.21 -0.49 -14.39
CA GLU A 261 -7.54 -1.40 -15.47
C GLU A 261 -8.29 -2.62 -14.92
N ASP A 262 -9.62 -2.54 -14.95
CA ASP A 262 -10.49 -3.66 -14.63
C ASP A 262 -10.45 -4.72 -15.75
N ASN A 263 -10.78 -5.97 -15.39
CA ASN A 263 -10.91 -7.10 -16.32
C ASN A 263 -9.63 -7.55 -17.06
N GLN A 264 -8.45 -7.13 -16.59
CA GLN A 264 -7.16 -7.59 -17.12
C GLN A 264 -6.66 -8.86 -16.42
N GLY A 265 -7.38 -9.35 -15.40
CA GLY A 265 -6.95 -10.51 -14.63
C GLY A 265 -5.58 -10.29 -13.99
N PHE A 266 -4.68 -11.23 -14.23
CA PHE A 266 -3.29 -11.18 -13.75
C PHE A 266 -2.28 -10.82 -14.85
N ASP A 267 -2.73 -10.14 -15.92
CA ASP A 267 -1.83 -9.65 -16.96
C ASP A 267 -0.93 -8.55 -16.40
N LEU A 268 0.39 -8.71 -16.55
CA LEU A 268 1.43 -7.78 -16.14
C LEU A 268 2.17 -7.17 -17.32
N SER A 269 1.65 -7.30 -18.53
CA SER A 269 2.22 -6.67 -19.74
C SER A 269 2.09 -5.14 -19.65
N THR A 270 3.08 -4.42 -20.18
CA THR A 270 3.04 -2.95 -20.24
C THR A 270 2.13 -2.52 -21.38
N ASP A 271 1.20 -1.60 -21.12
CA ASP A 271 0.39 -0.91 -22.13
C ASP A 271 0.41 0.60 -21.89
N PRO A 272 1.36 1.33 -22.51
CA PRO A 272 1.46 2.80 -22.33
C PRO A 272 0.22 3.56 -22.78
N SER A 273 -0.63 2.96 -23.63
CA SER A 273 -1.87 3.63 -24.10
C SER A 273 -2.84 3.94 -22.94
N GLN A 274 -2.78 3.16 -21.87
CA GLN A 274 -3.59 3.37 -20.67
C GLN A 274 -3.17 4.61 -19.84
N LEU A 275 -2.01 5.20 -20.15
CA LEU A 275 -1.48 6.37 -19.44
C LEU A 275 -1.63 7.67 -20.25
N VAL A 276 -2.17 7.64 -21.47
CA VAL A 276 -2.25 8.80 -22.37
C VAL A 276 -3.02 9.96 -21.75
N ASP A 277 -4.19 9.72 -21.17
CA ASP A 277 -5.01 10.76 -20.55
C ASP A 277 -4.36 11.31 -19.26
N ILE A 278 -3.67 10.44 -18.52
CA ILE A 278 -2.87 10.80 -17.34
C ILE A 278 -1.73 11.73 -17.77
N PHE A 279 -0.96 11.35 -18.78
CA PHE A 279 0.11 12.19 -19.33
C PHE A 279 -0.43 13.52 -19.82
N SER A 280 -1.56 13.52 -20.55
CA SER A 280 -2.18 14.76 -21.02
C SER A 280 -2.50 15.70 -19.85
N THR A 281 -3.02 15.18 -18.75
CA THR A 281 -3.32 15.97 -17.54
C THR A 281 -2.04 16.50 -16.91
N ILE A 282 -1.03 15.65 -16.71
CA ILE A 282 0.22 16.04 -16.04
C ILE A 282 1.04 17.01 -16.90
N TYR A 283 1.10 16.83 -18.22
CA TYR A 283 1.82 17.77 -19.12
C TYR A 283 1.11 19.13 -19.24
N GLN A 284 -0.20 19.23 -18.98
CA GLN A 284 -0.86 20.53 -18.84
C GLN A 284 -0.45 21.23 -17.54
N LEU A 285 -0.22 20.47 -16.46
CA LEU A 285 0.18 21.02 -15.16
C LEU A 285 1.69 21.28 -15.07
N VAL A 286 2.51 20.44 -15.69
CA VAL A 286 3.97 20.46 -15.65
C VAL A 286 4.51 20.22 -17.06
N PRO A 287 4.42 21.20 -17.98
CA PRO A 287 4.78 21.02 -19.41
C PRO A 287 6.24 20.57 -19.60
N GLU A 288 7.14 21.05 -18.77
CA GLU A 288 8.57 20.74 -18.89
C GLU A 288 8.88 19.26 -18.66
N LEU A 289 8.00 18.51 -17.98
CA LEU A 289 8.16 17.06 -17.83
C LEU A 289 8.14 16.33 -19.19
N ALA A 290 7.48 16.89 -20.20
CA ALA A 290 7.44 16.32 -21.55
C ALA A 290 8.83 16.32 -22.24
N ASN A 291 9.80 17.06 -21.72
CA ASN A 291 11.18 17.03 -22.22
C ASN A 291 12.00 15.84 -21.74
N TYR A 292 11.49 15.09 -20.76
CA TYR A 292 12.13 13.90 -20.22
C TYR A 292 11.45 12.64 -20.77
N PRO A 293 12.22 11.62 -21.17
CA PRO A 293 11.64 10.36 -21.61
C PRO A 293 11.10 9.56 -20.40
N VAL A 294 10.12 8.72 -20.66
CA VAL A 294 9.75 7.65 -19.71
C VAL A 294 10.91 6.65 -19.69
N THR A 295 11.46 6.40 -18.52
CA THR A 295 12.62 5.50 -18.35
C THR A 295 12.19 4.09 -17.93
N ASP A 296 11.03 3.96 -17.30
CA ASP A 296 10.50 2.67 -16.84
C ASP A 296 8.98 2.72 -16.64
N TYR A 297 8.35 1.55 -16.58
CA TYR A 297 6.94 1.36 -16.19
C TYR A 297 6.85 0.40 -15.03
N LYS A 298 6.15 0.80 -13.97
CA LYS A 298 5.84 -0.08 -12.85
C LYS A 298 4.42 -0.63 -13.02
N ILE A 299 4.25 -1.95 -12.97
CA ILE A 299 2.98 -2.64 -13.16
C ILE A 299 2.72 -3.58 -12.00
N GLY A 300 1.50 -3.54 -11.46
CA GLY A 300 1.10 -4.42 -10.37
C GLY A 300 -0.40 -4.69 -10.34
N SER A 301 -0.79 -5.72 -9.60
CA SER A 301 -2.19 -6.10 -9.42
C SER A 301 -2.69 -5.75 -8.04
N ARG A 302 -3.56 -4.74 -7.95
CA ARG A 302 -4.27 -4.40 -6.71
C ARG A 302 -5.26 -5.50 -6.35
N ALA A 303 -5.45 -5.72 -5.05
CA ALA A 303 -6.43 -6.66 -4.53
C ALA A 303 -7.70 -5.91 -4.08
N TYR A 304 -8.83 -6.14 -4.73
CA TYR A 304 -10.10 -5.53 -4.34
C TYR A 304 -11.14 -6.59 -3.98
N THR A 305 -11.86 -6.33 -2.89
CA THR A 305 -13.12 -6.99 -2.55
C THR A 305 -14.29 -6.36 -3.34
N SER A 306 -15.44 -6.99 -3.33
CA SER A 306 -16.64 -6.49 -4.01
C SER A 306 -17.11 -5.14 -3.46
N ASP A 307 -16.90 -4.86 -2.18
CA ASP A 307 -17.27 -3.62 -1.49
C ASP A 307 -16.08 -2.66 -1.26
N TYR A 308 -14.90 -2.99 -1.79
CA TYR A 308 -13.66 -2.21 -1.66
C TYR A 308 -13.17 -2.06 -0.21
N ALA A 309 -13.53 -2.94 0.70
CA ALA A 309 -13.06 -2.93 2.07
C ALA A 309 -11.95 -3.98 2.30
N PRO A 310 -10.89 -3.66 3.05
CA PRO A 310 -9.88 -4.61 3.46
C PRO A 310 -10.41 -5.51 4.58
N PHE A 311 -9.82 -6.70 4.68
CA PHE A 311 -10.09 -7.63 5.77
C PHE A 311 -8.80 -8.29 6.25
N TYR A 312 -8.79 -8.72 7.53
CA TYR A 312 -7.68 -9.48 8.12
C TYR A 312 -8.13 -10.28 9.35
N GLY A 313 -7.43 -11.36 9.62
CA GLY A 313 -7.67 -12.20 10.78
C GLY A 313 -7.47 -13.69 10.50
N PRO A 314 -7.80 -14.58 11.43
CA PRO A 314 -7.74 -16.01 11.21
C PRO A 314 -8.87 -16.51 10.31
N LEU A 315 -8.63 -17.60 9.57
CA LEU A 315 -9.70 -18.33 8.89
C LEU A 315 -10.64 -18.94 9.94
N PRO A 316 -11.98 -18.87 9.75
CA PRO A 316 -12.95 -19.28 10.79
C PRO A 316 -12.81 -20.75 11.25
N ASP A 317 -12.42 -21.66 10.33
CA ASP A 317 -12.24 -23.09 10.62
C ASP A 317 -10.76 -23.51 10.76
N ARG A 318 -9.83 -22.56 10.65
CA ARG A 318 -8.37 -22.74 10.76
C ARG A 318 -7.75 -21.57 11.52
N PRO A 319 -7.85 -21.54 12.86
CA PRO A 319 -7.45 -20.37 13.66
C PRO A 319 -5.93 -20.08 13.63
N ASN A 320 -5.12 -21.01 13.14
CA ASN A 320 -3.70 -20.84 12.92
C ASN A 320 -3.33 -20.41 11.49
N VAL A 321 -4.31 -20.16 10.62
CA VAL A 321 -4.09 -19.60 9.28
C VAL A 321 -4.66 -18.20 9.25
N TYR A 322 -3.79 -17.21 9.26
CA TYR A 322 -4.14 -15.80 9.20
C TYR A 322 -4.12 -15.31 7.76
N VAL A 323 -5.07 -14.49 7.42
CA VAL A 323 -5.21 -13.94 6.07
C VAL A 323 -5.44 -12.44 6.10
N ALA A 324 -4.93 -11.72 5.12
CA ALA A 324 -5.29 -10.33 4.88
C ALA A 324 -5.26 -10.01 3.39
N SER A 325 -6.29 -9.30 2.91
CA SER A 325 -6.37 -8.82 1.54
C SER A 325 -7.39 -7.68 1.39
N GLY A 326 -7.72 -7.32 0.15
CA GLY A 326 -8.71 -6.27 -0.14
C GLY A 326 -8.17 -4.84 0.04
N LEU A 327 -6.86 -4.63 0.16
CA LEU A 327 -6.27 -3.33 0.46
C LEU A 327 -6.39 -2.32 -0.69
N GLY A 328 -6.62 -2.79 -1.91
CA GLY A 328 -6.82 -1.96 -3.10
C GLY A 328 -5.68 -0.97 -3.34
N SER A 329 -6.03 0.30 -3.56
CA SER A 329 -5.07 1.41 -3.75
C SER A 329 -4.47 1.94 -2.45
N SER A 330 -4.97 1.53 -1.27
CA SER A 330 -4.50 2.02 0.03
C SER A 330 -3.49 1.09 0.72
N GLY A 331 -2.95 0.10 0.00
CA GLY A 331 -2.12 -0.96 0.57
C GLY A 331 -0.88 -0.46 1.30
N LEU A 332 -0.14 0.50 0.75
CA LEU A 332 1.01 1.10 1.43
C LEU A 332 0.61 1.90 2.67
N THR A 333 -0.57 2.55 2.66
CA THR A 333 -1.06 3.26 3.85
C THR A 333 -1.51 2.30 4.95
N THR A 334 -2.23 1.22 4.59
CA THR A 334 -2.95 0.38 5.57
C THR A 334 -2.23 -0.93 5.91
N GLY A 335 -1.45 -1.46 4.96
CA GLY A 335 -0.81 -2.78 5.08
C GLY A 335 0.14 -2.92 6.26
N PRO A 336 1.03 -1.95 6.55
CA PRO A 336 1.91 -2.04 7.71
C PRO A 336 1.15 -2.17 9.04
N LEU A 337 0.08 -1.37 9.22
CA LEU A 337 -0.73 -1.47 10.44
C LEU A 337 -1.47 -2.80 10.53
N ILE A 338 -2.08 -3.29 9.43
CA ILE A 338 -2.72 -4.62 9.39
C ILE A 338 -1.72 -5.71 9.75
N ALA A 339 -0.52 -5.67 9.19
CA ALA A 339 0.53 -6.65 9.49
C ALA A 339 0.91 -6.65 10.98
N ARG A 340 1.02 -5.47 11.60
CA ARG A 340 1.27 -5.34 13.04
C ARG A 340 0.10 -5.88 13.86
N GLU A 341 -1.15 -5.59 13.47
CA GLU A 341 -2.33 -6.14 14.13
C GLU A 341 -2.39 -7.67 14.04
N MET A 342 -2.08 -8.24 12.87
CA MET A 342 -1.97 -9.69 12.72
C MET A 342 -0.87 -10.29 13.60
N SER A 343 0.28 -9.64 13.71
CA SER A 343 1.36 -10.07 14.61
C SER A 343 0.91 -10.06 16.07
N ARG A 344 0.13 -9.05 16.47
CA ARG A 344 -0.48 -8.98 17.81
C ARG A 344 -1.46 -10.13 18.05
N LEU A 345 -2.35 -10.41 17.09
CA LEU A 345 -3.28 -11.54 17.20
C LEU A 345 -2.55 -12.88 17.35
N ILE A 346 -1.47 -13.10 16.57
CA ILE A 346 -0.65 -14.32 16.65
C ILE A 346 0.04 -14.45 18.01
N ASN A 347 0.49 -13.34 18.58
CA ASN A 347 1.15 -13.29 19.88
C ASN A 347 0.17 -13.22 21.06
N ASN A 348 -1.14 -13.21 20.82
CA ASN A 348 -2.18 -12.99 21.84
C ASN A 348 -2.03 -11.65 22.58
N GLU A 349 -1.56 -10.61 21.88
CA GLU A 349 -1.46 -9.23 22.33
C GLU A 349 -2.78 -8.47 22.05
N GLU A 350 -3.03 -7.39 22.79
CA GLU A 350 -4.15 -6.49 22.52
C GLU A 350 -3.98 -5.76 21.18
N THR A 351 -5.01 -5.75 20.35
CA THR A 351 -5.05 -5.04 19.07
C THR A 351 -5.44 -3.57 19.25
N LEU A 352 -4.95 -2.69 18.40
CA LEU A 352 -5.34 -1.27 18.36
C LEU A 352 -6.69 -1.06 17.67
N LEU A 353 -6.99 -1.94 16.71
CA LEU A 353 -8.24 -1.92 15.95
C LEU A 353 -9.15 -3.04 16.43
N ASP A 354 -10.47 -2.84 16.32
CA ASP A 354 -11.43 -3.92 16.53
C ASP A 354 -11.40 -4.87 15.32
N PRO A 355 -10.94 -6.14 15.47
CA PRO A 355 -10.87 -7.07 14.35
C PRO A 355 -12.23 -7.37 13.72
N SER A 356 -13.34 -7.20 14.45
CA SER A 356 -14.69 -7.44 13.93
C SER A 356 -15.11 -6.44 12.85
N ASP A 357 -14.49 -5.26 12.79
CA ASP A 357 -14.67 -4.30 11.71
C ASP A 357 -14.08 -4.77 10.36
N TYR A 358 -13.23 -5.82 10.38
CA TYR A 358 -12.47 -6.34 9.23
C TYR A 358 -12.61 -7.86 9.09
N ALA A 359 -13.75 -8.39 9.44
CA ALA A 359 -14.03 -9.81 9.59
C ALA A 359 -13.80 -10.62 8.31
N VAL A 360 -13.00 -11.68 8.40
CA VAL A 360 -12.58 -12.54 7.28
C VAL A 360 -13.77 -13.32 6.70
N GLU A 361 -14.72 -13.74 7.52
CA GLU A 361 -15.91 -14.52 7.13
C GLU A 361 -16.82 -13.78 6.14
N ASN A 362 -16.72 -12.47 6.03
CA ASN A 362 -17.47 -11.70 5.03
C ASN A 362 -16.94 -11.93 3.60
N TYR A 363 -15.69 -12.36 3.45
CA TYR A 363 -14.98 -12.43 2.16
C TYR A 363 -14.45 -13.82 1.83
N ILE A 364 -14.37 -14.72 2.80
CA ILE A 364 -13.86 -16.08 2.61
C ILE A 364 -14.87 -17.09 3.15
N GLN A 365 -15.32 -18.00 2.29
CA GLN A 365 -16.27 -19.03 2.61
C GLN A 365 -15.73 -20.40 2.24
N LYS A 366 -15.90 -21.38 3.14
CA LYS A 366 -15.59 -22.77 2.83
C LYS A 366 -16.64 -23.33 1.87
N ARG A 367 -16.22 -23.99 0.81
CA ARG A 367 -17.14 -24.68 -0.10
C ARG A 367 -17.79 -25.85 0.63
N VAL A 368 -19.11 -25.94 0.55
CA VAL A 368 -19.84 -27.13 0.99
C VAL A 368 -19.56 -28.21 -0.03
N GLN A 369 -18.96 -29.31 0.42
CA GLN A 369 -18.72 -30.52 -0.39
C GLN A 369 -20.03 -31.23 -0.68
#